data_195cb0a8ac7091e9267f1409975fe6d8
#
_entry.id   195cb0a8ac7091e9267f1409975fe6d8
#
_cell.length_a   1.000
_cell.length_b   1.000
_cell.length_c   1.000
_cell.angle_alpha   90.00
_cell.angle_beta   90.00
_cell.angle_gamma   90.00
#
_symmetry.space_group_name_H-M   'P 1'
#
loop_
_entity.id
_entity.type
_entity.pdbx_description
1 polymer ?
#
loop_
_entity_poly.entity_id
_entity_poly.type
_entity_poly.pdbx_seq_one_letter_code
_entity_poly.pdbx_strand_id
1 'polypeptide(L)'
;PLAHVHAPMGTALLDACALDWSAISPANFGSLFQSIMDEKARRNLGAHYTSKENILKLIRPLFLDALWAKFHKVKNNKNRLFDFHKKLRHLTFFDPACGCGNFLVMSYRELRLLELEVLRASHKLSGQGGQQALDVHQLISLNVDQFYGIEIEEFPAQIAQVALWLVDHQMNLRVSEEFGLYFARIPLKN
;
A
#
# COMPACT_ATOMS: atom_id res chain seq x y z
N PRO A 1 -0.63 -12.00 -27.30
CA PRO A 1 -1.05 -13.39 -27.53
C PRO A 1 -1.62 -13.92 -26.22
N LEU A 2 -2.88 -14.34 -26.24
CA LEU A 2 -3.50 -15.03 -25.11
C LEU A 2 -2.71 -16.32 -24.84
N ALA A 3 -2.18 -16.48 -23.64
CA ALA A 3 -1.54 -17.72 -23.24
C ALA A 3 -2.57 -18.86 -23.33
N HIS A 4 -2.20 -19.96 -24.00
CA HIS A 4 -3.03 -21.15 -24.01
C HIS A 4 -3.05 -21.76 -22.60
N VAL A 5 -4.19 -21.60 -21.91
CA VAL A 5 -4.41 -22.21 -20.59
C VAL A 5 -4.85 -23.65 -20.82
N HIS A 6 -3.99 -24.61 -20.47
CA HIS A 6 -4.37 -26.02 -20.46
C HIS A 6 -5.38 -26.33 -19.36
N ALA A 7 -6.24 -27.33 -19.55
CA ALA A 7 -7.29 -27.68 -18.62
C ALA A 7 -6.85 -27.78 -17.14
N PRO A 8 -5.72 -28.42 -16.78
CA PRO A 8 -5.22 -28.41 -15.39
C PRO A 8 -4.89 -27.00 -14.85
N MET A 9 -4.36 -26.11 -15.69
CA MET A 9 -4.07 -24.73 -15.30
C MET A 9 -5.36 -23.94 -15.10
N GLY A 10 -6.38 -24.18 -15.94
CA GLY A 10 -7.70 -23.56 -15.78
C GLY A 10 -8.34 -23.96 -14.45
N THR A 11 -8.28 -25.24 -14.07
CA THR A 11 -8.78 -25.72 -12.79
C THR A 11 -8.03 -25.07 -11.62
N ALA A 12 -6.69 -25.08 -11.65
CA ALA A 12 -5.88 -24.45 -10.60
C ALA A 12 -6.17 -22.93 -10.45
N LEU A 13 -6.44 -22.23 -11.56
CA LEU A 13 -6.81 -20.82 -11.54
C LEU A 13 -8.19 -20.62 -10.89
N LEU A 14 -9.17 -21.46 -11.24
CA LEU A 14 -10.50 -21.41 -10.63
C LEU A 14 -10.45 -21.73 -9.14
N ASP A 15 -9.66 -22.73 -8.73
CA ASP A 15 -9.44 -23.07 -7.33
C ASP A 15 -8.79 -21.91 -6.58
N ALA A 16 -7.78 -21.25 -7.18
CA ALA A 16 -7.17 -20.06 -6.61
C ALA A 16 -8.17 -18.89 -6.49
N CYS A 17 -9.06 -18.69 -7.46
CA CYS A 17 -10.10 -17.66 -7.40
C CYS A 17 -11.15 -17.93 -6.32
N ALA A 18 -11.33 -19.18 -5.89
CA ALA A 18 -12.25 -19.55 -4.80
C ALA A 18 -11.68 -19.28 -3.40
N LEU A 19 -10.38 -19.00 -3.27
CA LEU A 19 -9.74 -18.70 -2.00
C LEU A 19 -9.96 -17.25 -1.58
N ASP A 20 -10.05 -17.02 -0.26
CA ASP A 20 -10.06 -15.67 0.30
C ASP A 20 -8.63 -15.09 0.38
N TRP A 21 -8.32 -14.16 -0.50
CA TRP A 21 -7.04 -13.46 -0.57
C TRP A 21 -6.97 -12.20 0.29
N SER A 22 -8.06 -11.81 0.95
CA SER A 22 -8.14 -10.55 1.71
C SER A 22 -7.14 -10.46 2.86
N ALA A 23 -6.80 -11.59 3.47
CA ALA A 23 -5.85 -11.67 4.57
C ALA A 23 -4.38 -11.76 4.13
N ILE A 24 -4.10 -11.95 2.84
CA ILE A 24 -2.73 -12.12 2.33
C ILE A 24 -2.08 -10.76 2.14
N SER A 25 -0.90 -10.59 2.75
CA SER A 25 -0.11 -9.37 2.54
C SER A 25 0.36 -9.26 1.09
N PRO A 26 0.10 -8.14 0.39
CA PRO A 26 0.60 -7.93 -0.97
C PRO A 26 2.13 -8.09 -1.11
N ALA A 27 2.91 -7.82 -0.05
CA ALA A 27 4.34 -8.05 -0.03
C ALA A 27 4.73 -9.54 -0.20
N ASN A 28 3.81 -10.47 0.07
CA ASN A 28 4.07 -11.91 -0.13
C ASN A 28 4.16 -12.28 -1.62
N PHE A 29 3.61 -11.48 -2.53
CA PHE A 29 3.74 -11.74 -3.96
C PHE A 29 5.21 -11.70 -4.42
N GLY A 30 6.03 -10.81 -3.86
CA GLY A 30 7.46 -10.79 -4.13
C GLY A 30 8.16 -12.07 -3.69
N SER A 31 7.84 -12.62 -2.51
CA SER A 31 8.42 -13.88 -2.03
C SER A 31 7.95 -15.08 -2.86
N LEU A 32 6.68 -15.10 -3.23
CA LEU A 32 6.12 -16.14 -4.09
C LEU A 32 6.81 -16.15 -5.46
N PHE A 33 6.98 -14.97 -6.07
CA PHE A 33 7.69 -14.84 -7.33
C PHE A 33 9.12 -15.36 -7.24
N GLN A 34 9.86 -15.00 -6.19
CA GLN A 34 11.23 -15.47 -6.00
C GLN A 34 11.31 -16.98 -5.79
N SER A 35 10.28 -17.60 -5.23
CA SER A 35 10.25 -19.06 -5.02
C SER A 35 10.17 -19.86 -6.33
N ILE A 36 9.60 -19.28 -7.38
CA ILE A 36 9.47 -19.92 -8.71
C ILE A 36 10.60 -19.56 -9.67
N MET A 37 11.46 -18.59 -9.32
CA MET A 37 12.63 -18.23 -10.13
C MET A 37 13.73 -19.31 -10.04
N ASP A 38 14.42 -19.52 -11.14
CA ASP A 38 15.66 -20.29 -11.16
C ASP A 38 16.70 -19.67 -10.20
N GLU A 39 17.39 -20.52 -9.43
CA GLU A 39 18.33 -20.08 -8.39
C GLU A 39 19.47 -19.23 -8.95
N LYS A 40 19.98 -19.57 -10.15
CA LYS A 40 21.05 -18.84 -10.82
C LYS A 40 20.56 -17.51 -11.35
N ALA A 41 19.36 -17.46 -11.93
CA ALA A 41 18.73 -16.22 -12.36
C ALA A 41 18.48 -15.28 -11.18
N ARG A 42 17.98 -15.80 -10.06
CA ARG A 42 17.74 -15.05 -8.83
C ARG A 42 19.02 -14.42 -8.27
N ARG A 43 20.14 -15.17 -8.25
CA ARG A 43 21.45 -14.65 -7.80
C ARG A 43 21.97 -13.56 -8.73
N ASN A 44 21.87 -13.75 -10.05
CA ASN A 44 22.36 -12.79 -11.03
C ASN A 44 21.59 -11.47 -11.00
N LEU A 45 20.29 -11.51 -10.71
CA LEU A 45 19.43 -10.33 -10.60
C LEU A 45 19.47 -9.69 -9.21
N GLY A 46 20.17 -10.27 -8.23
CA GLY A 46 20.13 -9.80 -6.85
C GLY A 46 18.74 -9.84 -6.23
N ALA A 47 17.86 -10.69 -6.78
CA ALA A 47 16.46 -10.78 -6.37
C ALA A 47 16.34 -11.51 -5.03
N HIS A 48 16.55 -10.76 -3.93
CA HIS A 48 16.40 -11.26 -2.58
C HIS A 48 15.15 -10.65 -1.94
N TYR A 49 14.27 -11.51 -1.42
CA TYR A 49 13.13 -11.05 -0.64
C TYR A 49 13.61 -10.38 0.64
N THR A 50 13.21 -9.14 0.83
CA THR A 50 13.46 -8.42 2.08
C THR A 50 12.26 -8.57 3.00
N SER A 51 12.46 -9.17 4.17
CA SER A 51 11.38 -9.38 5.13
C SER A 51 10.79 -8.05 5.61
N LYS A 52 9.52 -8.10 6.03
CA LYS A 52 8.80 -6.95 6.59
C LYS A 52 9.60 -6.28 7.71
N GLU A 53 10.19 -7.07 8.61
CA GLU A 53 10.94 -6.58 9.75
C GLU A 53 12.18 -5.78 9.30
N ASN A 54 12.88 -6.25 8.28
CA ASN A 54 14.04 -5.57 7.73
C ASN A 54 13.67 -4.30 6.98
N ILE A 55 12.55 -4.31 6.24
CA ILE A 55 12.02 -3.10 5.59
C ILE A 55 11.68 -2.05 6.66
N LEU A 56 10.98 -2.43 7.73
CA LEU A 56 10.61 -1.52 8.81
C LEU A 56 11.85 -0.93 9.51
N LYS A 57 12.94 -1.68 9.68
CA LYS A 57 14.20 -1.16 10.23
C LYS A 57 14.79 -0.03 9.39
N LEU A 58 14.53 -0.01 8.08
CA LEU A 58 14.99 1.06 7.18
C LEU A 58 14.00 2.22 7.13
N ILE A 59 12.73 1.97 6.87
CA ILE A 59 11.75 3.05 6.65
C ILE A 59 11.40 3.83 7.92
N ARG A 60 11.47 3.19 9.10
CA ARG A 60 11.22 3.87 10.38
C ARG A 60 12.15 5.05 10.61
N PRO A 61 13.49 4.87 10.70
CA PRO A 61 14.40 5.98 10.93
C PRO A 61 14.48 6.94 9.73
N LEU A 62 14.19 6.46 8.51
CA LEU A 62 14.30 7.28 7.31
C LEU A 62 13.22 8.39 7.26
N PHE A 63 11.97 8.06 7.54
CA PHE A 63 10.86 9.04 7.48
C PHE A 63 9.71 8.75 8.45
N LEU A 64 9.43 7.49 8.77
CA LEU A 64 8.19 7.10 9.42
C LEU A 64 8.13 7.61 10.86
N ASP A 65 9.20 7.46 11.64
CA ASP A 65 9.26 7.91 13.04
C ASP A 65 9.13 9.43 13.15
N ALA A 66 9.73 10.18 12.21
CA ALA A 66 9.60 11.63 12.15
C ALA A 66 8.15 12.08 11.85
N LEU A 67 7.45 11.36 10.98
CA LEU A 67 6.04 11.63 10.67
C LEU A 67 5.14 11.31 11.86
N TRP A 68 5.34 10.17 12.53
CA TRP A 68 4.62 9.84 13.76
C TRP A 68 4.85 10.85 14.86
N ALA A 69 6.09 11.28 15.07
CA ALA A 69 6.42 12.31 16.06
C ALA A 69 5.72 13.64 15.77
N LYS A 70 5.65 14.05 14.49
CA LYS A 70 4.88 15.23 14.07
C LYS A 70 3.38 15.06 14.32
N PHE A 71 2.80 13.93 13.96
CA PHE A 71 1.40 13.62 14.23
C PHE A 71 1.08 13.76 15.71
N HIS A 72 1.88 13.13 16.58
CA HIS A 72 1.64 13.21 18.04
C HIS A 72 1.68 14.63 18.59
N LYS A 73 2.48 15.54 18.00
CA LYS A 73 2.54 16.96 18.39
C LYS A 73 1.31 17.75 17.94
N VAL A 74 0.63 17.35 16.88
CA VAL A 74 -0.45 18.14 16.27
C VAL A 74 -1.84 17.52 16.45
N LYS A 75 -1.95 16.24 16.83
CA LYS A 75 -3.21 15.47 16.86
C LYS A 75 -4.35 16.08 17.68
N ASN A 76 -4.05 16.96 18.63
CA ASN A 76 -5.04 17.62 19.48
C ASN A 76 -5.43 19.03 19.00
N ASN A 77 -4.89 19.49 17.85
CA ASN A 77 -5.19 20.81 17.29
C ASN A 77 -5.72 20.66 15.87
N LYS A 78 -6.99 21.02 15.64
CA LYS A 78 -7.71 20.82 14.39
C LYS A 78 -6.97 21.41 13.18
N ASN A 79 -6.52 22.67 13.27
CA ASN A 79 -5.88 23.36 12.15
C ASN A 79 -4.50 22.76 11.84
N ARG A 80 -3.68 22.49 12.85
CA ARG A 80 -2.36 21.89 12.68
C ARG A 80 -2.46 20.44 12.17
N LEU A 81 -3.48 19.70 12.61
CA LEU A 81 -3.75 18.35 12.13
C LEU A 81 -4.14 18.36 10.66
N PHE A 82 -5.00 19.30 10.25
CA PHE A 82 -5.37 19.50 8.86
C PHE A 82 -4.15 19.84 7.99
N ASP A 83 -3.29 20.78 8.44
CA ASP A 83 -2.06 21.13 7.73
C ASP A 83 -1.09 19.95 7.65
N PHE A 84 -1.01 19.12 8.69
CA PHE A 84 -0.21 17.90 8.66
C PHE A 84 -0.76 16.89 7.64
N HIS A 85 -2.07 16.66 7.62
CA HIS A 85 -2.72 15.78 6.67
C HIS A 85 -2.48 16.24 5.23
N LYS A 86 -2.65 17.52 4.96
CA LYS A 86 -2.36 18.11 3.64
C LYS A 86 -0.90 17.90 3.21
N LYS A 87 0.05 17.94 4.14
CA LYS A 87 1.46 17.66 3.83
C LYS A 87 1.71 16.23 3.38
N LEU A 88 0.99 15.25 3.90
CA LEU A 88 1.13 13.85 3.47
C LEU A 88 0.89 13.70 1.97
N ARG A 89 -0.02 14.47 1.39
CA ARG A 89 -0.33 14.47 -0.04
C ARG A 89 0.84 14.90 -0.92
N HIS A 90 1.79 15.68 -0.38
CA HIS A 90 2.93 16.21 -1.14
C HIS A 90 4.21 15.40 -0.95
N LEU A 91 4.16 14.31 -0.19
CA LEU A 91 5.29 13.42 -0.07
C LEU A 91 5.40 12.56 -1.32
N THR A 92 6.62 12.34 -1.78
CA THR A 92 6.93 11.43 -2.87
C THR A 92 7.98 10.43 -2.43
N PHE A 93 7.84 9.20 -2.88
CA PHE A 93 8.72 8.08 -2.52
C PHE A 93 9.28 7.47 -3.79
N PHE A 94 10.57 7.22 -3.81
CA PHE A 94 11.26 6.69 -4.97
C PHE A 94 12.21 5.57 -4.58
N ASP A 95 12.06 4.43 -5.25
CA ASP A 95 12.94 3.27 -5.12
C ASP A 95 13.60 3.00 -6.49
N PRO A 96 14.91 3.26 -6.63
CA PRO A 96 15.60 3.13 -7.92
C PRO A 96 15.85 1.68 -8.34
N ALA A 97 15.56 0.69 -7.50
CA ALA A 97 15.73 -0.74 -7.78
C ALA A 97 14.62 -1.53 -7.07
N CYS A 98 13.37 -1.24 -7.43
CA CYS A 98 12.22 -1.62 -6.59
C CYS A 98 11.90 -3.11 -6.59
N GLY A 99 12.39 -3.89 -7.54
CA GLY A 99 12.04 -5.29 -7.67
C GLY A 99 10.52 -5.48 -7.76
N CYS A 100 9.99 -6.38 -6.92
CA CYS A 100 8.54 -6.58 -6.76
C CYS A 100 7.87 -5.52 -5.88
N GLY A 101 8.52 -4.40 -5.58
CA GLY A 101 7.94 -3.25 -4.89
C GLY A 101 7.80 -3.39 -3.38
N ASN A 102 8.50 -4.30 -2.73
CA ASN A 102 8.31 -4.57 -1.29
C ASN A 102 8.50 -3.34 -0.40
N PHE A 103 9.52 -2.49 -0.66
CA PHE A 103 9.73 -1.25 0.07
C PHE A 103 8.61 -0.23 -0.17
N LEU A 104 8.16 -0.08 -1.42
CA LEU A 104 7.09 0.83 -1.79
C LEU A 104 5.76 0.40 -1.15
N VAL A 105 5.42 -0.89 -1.25
CA VAL A 105 4.20 -1.49 -0.67
C VAL A 105 4.16 -1.31 0.84
N MET A 106 5.28 -1.62 1.54
CA MET A 106 5.35 -1.46 2.98
C MET A 106 5.33 0.01 3.42
N SER A 107 6.03 0.89 2.69
CA SER A 107 6.01 2.32 2.94
C SER A 107 4.60 2.90 2.77
N TYR A 108 3.92 2.54 1.68
CA TYR A 108 2.54 2.93 1.43
C TYR A 108 1.61 2.47 2.55
N ARG A 109 1.66 1.20 2.90
CA ARG A 109 0.84 0.64 4.00
C ARG A 109 1.04 1.37 5.32
N GLU A 110 2.27 1.60 5.74
CA GLU A 110 2.56 2.27 7.02
C GLU A 110 2.12 3.75 7.01
N LEU A 111 2.24 4.42 5.87
CA LEU A 111 1.72 5.79 5.71
C LEU A 111 0.19 5.83 5.74
N ARG A 112 -0.50 4.87 5.11
CA ARG A 112 -1.95 4.75 5.18
C ARG A 112 -2.44 4.43 6.59
N LEU A 113 -1.68 3.67 7.39
CA LEU A 113 -1.97 3.48 8.82
C LEU A 113 -1.82 4.78 9.60
N LEU A 114 -0.80 5.59 9.33
CA LEU A 114 -0.65 6.91 9.92
C LEU A 114 -1.81 7.84 9.51
N GLU A 115 -2.20 7.84 8.23
CA GLU A 115 -3.33 8.61 7.73
C GLU A 115 -4.64 8.21 8.42
N LEU A 116 -4.87 6.92 8.66
CA LEU A 116 -6.02 6.41 9.41
C LEU A 116 -6.08 7.03 10.82
N GLU A 117 -4.94 7.12 11.51
CA GLU A 117 -4.87 7.78 12.82
C GLU A 117 -5.14 9.29 12.74
N VAL A 118 -4.72 9.95 11.66
CA VAL A 118 -5.06 11.36 11.39
C VAL A 118 -6.57 11.52 11.23
N LEU A 119 -7.22 10.64 10.47
CA LEU A 119 -8.68 10.66 10.27
C LEU A 119 -9.42 10.43 11.58
N ARG A 120 -8.99 9.45 12.40
CA ARG A 120 -9.53 9.20 13.74
C ARG A 120 -9.45 10.44 14.65
N ALA A 121 -8.29 11.06 14.69
CA ALA A 121 -8.07 12.26 15.47
C ALA A 121 -8.92 13.43 14.96
N SER A 122 -9.04 13.60 13.65
CA SER A 122 -9.88 14.63 13.03
C SER A 122 -11.36 14.44 13.36
N HIS A 123 -11.85 13.20 13.25
CA HIS A 123 -13.24 12.85 13.60
C HIS A 123 -13.52 13.16 15.07
N LYS A 124 -12.60 12.78 15.99
CA LYS A 124 -12.72 13.08 17.43
C LYS A 124 -12.77 14.58 17.73
N LEU A 125 -11.97 15.39 17.03
CA LEU A 125 -11.94 16.85 17.20
C LEU A 125 -13.16 17.56 16.59
N SER A 126 -13.86 16.95 15.66
CA SER A 126 -15.04 17.56 15.02
C SER A 126 -16.31 17.40 15.85
N GLY A 127 -16.30 16.58 16.91
CA GLY A 127 -17.45 16.33 17.80
C GLY A 127 -18.51 15.43 17.15
N GLN A 128 -19.32 14.75 17.98
CA GLN A 128 -20.40 13.85 17.55
C GLN A 128 -21.62 14.56 16.93
N GLY A 129 -21.59 15.88 16.74
CA GLY A 129 -22.73 16.69 16.32
C GLY A 129 -22.76 17.11 14.85
N GLY A 130 -21.74 16.77 14.07
CA GLY A 130 -21.67 17.11 12.66
C GLY A 130 -21.95 15.89 11.78
N GLN A 131 -23.20 15.65 11.42
CA GLN A 131 -23.61 14.87 10.25
C GLN A 131 -23.18 15.58 8.94
N GLN A 132 -21.92 16.00 8.83
CA GLN A 132 -21.32 16.15 7.52
C GLN A 132 -20.89 14.74 7.14
N ALA A 133 -21.64 14.15 6.21
CA ALA A 133 -21.14 13.08 5.36
C ALA A 133 -19.85 13.62 4.73
N LEU A 134 -18.74 13.42 5.43
CA LEU A 134 -17.42 13.77 4.93
C LEU A 134 -17.28 12.93 3.66
N ASP A 135 -17.18 13.60 2.54
CA ASP A 135 -16.84 12.95 1.27
C ASP A 135 -15.46 12.31 1.48
N VAL A 136 -15.45 11.01 1.70
CA VAL A 136 -14.26 10.25 2.06
C VAL A 136 -13.23 10.30 0.94
N HIS A 137 -13.64 10.55 -0.32
CA HIS A 137 -12.71 10.83 -1.42
C HIS A 137 -11.89 12.11 -1.17
N GLN A 138 -12.40 13.05 -0.37
CA GLN A 138 -11.66 14.23 0.08
C GLN A 138 -10.83 13.95 1.34
N LEU A 139 -11.11 12.85 2.04
CA LEU A 139 -10.43 12.51 3.28
C LEU A 139 -9.10 11.77 3.06
N ILE A 140 -9.00 10.96 2.01
CA ILE A 140 -7.77 10.22 1.72
C ILE A 140 -6.84 11.11 0.89
N SER A 141 -5.73 11.49 1.49
CA SER A 141 -4.70 12.34 0.87
C SER A 141 -3.56 11.54 0.24
N LEU A 142 -3.30 10.35 0.76
CA LEU A 142 -2.26 9.45 0.24
C LEU A 142 -2.78 8.62 -0.92
N ASN A 143 -2.00 8.61 -2.01
CA ASN A 143 -2.31 7.88 -3.24
C ASN A 143 -1.09 7.10 -3.70
N VAL A 144 -1.31 6.01 -4.43
CA VAL A 144 -0.24 5.23 -5.07
C VAL A 144 0.58 6.05 -6.07
N ASP A 145 0.01 7.09 -6.65
CA ASP A 145 0.67 8.02 -7.58
C ASP A 145 1.86 8.80 -6.95
N GLN A 146 2.04 8.70 -5.63
CA GLN A 146 3.17 9.29 -4.90
C GLN A 146 4.38 8.35 -4.81
N PHE A 147 4.23 7.12 -5.30
CA PHE A 147 5.23 6.05 -5.19
C PHE A 147 5.79 5.71 -6.56
N TYR A 148 7.10 5.88 -6.70
CA TYR A 148 7.82 5.68 -7.94
C TYR A 148 8.86 4.60 -7.77
N GLY A 149 9.00 3.74 -8.77
CA GLY A 149 10.02 2.69 -8.80
C GLY A 149 10.65 2.56 -10.16
N ILE A 150 11.91 2.13 -10.17
CA ILE A 150 12.58 1.67 -11.39
C ILE A 150 12.89 0.19 -11.19
N GLU A 151 12.52 -0.60 -12.19
CA GLU A 151 12.87 -2.02 -12.28
C GLU A 151 13.22 -2.34 -13.73
N ILE A 152 14.31 -3.09 -13.94
CA ILE A 152 14.81 -3.44 -15.27
C ILE A 152 14.01 -4.59 -15.87
N GLU A 153 13.50 -5.49 -15.01
CA GLU A 153 12.74 -6.66 -15.42
C GLU A 153 11.24 -6.33 -15.43
N GLU A 154 10.58 -6.58 -16.56
CA GLU A 154 9.16 -6.23 -16.75
C GLU A 154 8.25 -6.96 -15.75
N PHE A 155 8.48 -8.24 -15.51
CA PHE A 155 7.57 -9.04 -14.67
C PHE A 155 7.59 -8.63 -13.19
N PRO A 156 8.75 -8.41 -12.52
CA PRO A 156 8.77 -7.81 -11.18
C PRO A 156 8.13 -6.44 -11.11
N ALA A 157 8.31 -5.59 -12.14
CA ALA A 157 7.68 -4.27 -12.20
C ALA A 157 6.14 -4.38 -12.23
N GLN A 158 5.59 -5.31 -13.01
CA GLN A 158 4.15 -5.59 -13.04
C GLN A 158 3.63 -6.10 -11.69
N ILE A 159 4.39 -6.97 -11.00
CA ILE A 159 4.07 -7.43 -9.65
C ILE A 159 4.03 -6.25 -8.68
N ALA A 160 5.00 -5.33 -8.74
CA ALA A 160 5.05 -4.16 -7.89
C ALA A 160 3.82 -3.27 -8.05
N GLN A 161 3.37 -3.05 -9.30
CA GLN A 161 2.15 -2.28 -9.58
C GLN A 161 0.91 -2.95 -8.98
N VAL A 162 0.73 -4.25 -9.24
CA VAL A 162 -0.41 -5.00 -8.71
C VAL A 162 -0.40 -5.01 -7.18
N ALA A 163 0.77 -5.21 -6.56
CA ALA A 163 0.92 -5.22 -5.11
C ALA A 163 0.58 -3.86 -4.48
N LEU A 164 0.96 -2.75 -5.11
CA LEU A 164 0.59 -1.40 -4.67
C LEU A 164 -0.92 -1.15 -4.78
N TRP A 165 -1.56 -1.59 -5.85
CA TRP A 165 -3.02 -1.47 -5.99
C TRP A 165 -3.78 -2.33 -4.96
N LEU A 166 -3.29 -3.54 -4.69
CA LEU A 166 -3.90 -4.41 -3.70
C LEU A 166 -3.81 -3.83 -2.28
N VAL A 167 -2.66 -3.27 -1.90
CA VAL A 167 -2.53 -2.64 -0.58
C VAL A 167 -3.37 -1.37 -0.49
N ASP A 168 -3.50 -0.58 -1.57
CA ASP A 168 -4.41 0.56 -1.61
C ASP A 168 -5.86 0.11 -1.39
N HIS A 169 -6.29 -0.92 -2.12
CA HIS A 169 -7.63 -1.48 -1.96
C HIS A 169 -7.88 -1.98 -0.53
N GLN A 170 -6.95 -2.76 0.05
CA GLN A 170 -7.06 -3.22 1.44
C GLN A 170 -7.16 -2.08 2.45
N MET A 171 -6.36 -1.01 2.25
CA MET A 171 -6.43 0.15 3.13
C MET A 171 -7.70 0.97 2.94
N ASN A 172 -8.24 1.04 1.73
CA ASN A 172 -9.52 1.67 1.44
C ASN A 172 -10.70 0.91 2.09
N LEU A 173 -10.68 -0.43 2.02
CA LEU A 173 -11.66 -1.26 2.73
C LEU A 173 -11.62 -0.99 4.24
N ARG A 174 -10.44 -0.94 4.82
CA ARG A 174 -10.26 -0.66 6.25
C ARG A 174 -10.82 0.70 6.67
N VAL A 175 -10.62 1.74 5.85
CA VAL A 175 -11.22 3.06 6.09
C VAL A 175 -12.74 2.98 5.95
N SER A 176 -13.24 2.25 4.96
CA SER A 176 -14.68 2.06 4.73
C SER A 176 -15.37 1.39 5.91
N GLU A 177 -14.79 0.31 6.41
CA GLU A 177 -15.31 -0.43 7.58
C GLU A 177 -15.35 0.44 8.82
N GLU A 178 -14.32 1.26 9.05
CA GLU A 178 -14.21 2.07 10.25
C GLU A 178 -15.14 3.28 10.25
N PHE A 179 -15.32 3.92 9.09
CA PHE A 179 -16.12 5.15 8.98
C PHE A 179 -17.51 4.93 8.37
N GLY A 180 -17.90 3.69 8.11
CA GLY A 180 -19.21 3.33 7.57
C GLY A 180 -19.44 3.83 6.14
N LEU A 181 -18.40 3.93 5.34
CA LEU A 181 -18.41 4.52 4.00
C LEU A 181 -17.98 3.47 2.97
N TYR A 182 -18.66 3.47 1.80
CA TYR A 182 -18.32 2.51 0.76
C TYR A 182 -17.27 3.10 -0.20
N PHE A 183 -16.09 2.50 -0.20
CA PHE A 183 -15.04 2.78 -1.17
C PHE A 183 -14.88 1.63 -2.16
N ALA A 184 -15.51 1.73 -3.30
CA ALA A 184 -15.14 0.93 -4.44
C ALA A 184 -14.18 1.74 -5.31
N ARG A 185 -12.89 1.62 -5.06
CA ARG A 185 -11.87 2.17 -5.94
C ARG A 185 -10.88 1.07 -6.27
N ILE A 186 -11.05 0.45 -7.42
CA ILE A 186 -9.95 -0.24 -8.10
C ILE A 186 -9.44 0.79 -9.12
N PRO A 187 -8.32 1.46 -8.86
CA PRO A 187 -7.75 2.39 -9.83
C PRO A 187 -7.00 1.58 -10.89
N LEU A 188 -7.75 0.98 -11.80
CA LEU A 188 -7.17 0.50 -13.05
C LEU A 188 -6.97 1.73 -13.95
N LYS A 189 -5.90 2.47 -13.74
CA LYS A 189 -5.37 3.42 -14.72
C LYS A 189 -4.36 2.65 -15.57
N ASN A 190 -4.64 2.60 -16.87
CA ASN A 190 -3.68 2.19 -17.90
C ASN A 190 -2.49 3.15 -17.93
#